data_c35107dbbcdb1f2ef7daf6982e20d731
#
_entry.id   c35107dbbcdb1f2ef7daf6982e20d731
#
_cell.length_a   1.000
_cell.length_b   1.000
_cell.length_c   1.000
_cell.angle_alpha   90.00
_cell.angle_beta   90.00
_cell.angle_gamma   90.00
#
_symmetry.space_group_name_H-M   'P 1'
#
loop_
_entity.id
_entity.type
_entity.pdbx_description
1 polymer ?
#
loop_
_entity_poly.entity_id
_entity_poly.type
_entity_poly.pdbx_seq_one_letter_code
_entity_poly.pdbx_strand_id
1 'polypeptide(L)'
;MLKLENVTLILMTSVNLDASIKALLHSSKDIEWGTIKLVSHEKPDNLPDTITHEFCPKMSNIDEWNYAAIYELPKHVDTEFSILIHDDGFVVNPESWRPEFLDYDYIGAPWPLPDANDKVSYRAIDGELIRVGNSVSLRSKRLLDLPIKIGLEWKSFYGF
;
A
#
# COMPACT_ATOMS: atom_id res chain seq x y z
N MET A 1 -8.21 -22.38 0.92
CA MET A 1 -7.55 -21.27 1.60
C MET A 1 -6.26 -20.98 0.85
N LEU A 2 -6.11 -19.78 0.34
CA LEU A 2 -4.90 -19.32 -0.38
C LEU A 2 -3.77 -19.09 0.64
N LYS A 3 -2.53 -19.51 0.32
CA LYS A 3 -1.37 -19.29 1.18
C LYS A 3 -0.44 -18.25 0.55
N LEU A 4 -0.22 -17.15 1.28
CA LEU A 4 0.64 -16.03 0.91
C LEU A 4 1.61 -15.70 2.06
N GLU A 5 2.34 -16.74 2.52
CA GLU A 5 3.26 -16.64 3.67
C GLU A 5 4.42 -15.66 3.45
N ASN A 6 4.75 -15.36 2.19
CA ASN A 6 5.77 -14.39 1.81
C ASN A 6 5.21 -12.98 1.48
N VAL A 7 3.94 -12.73 1.82
CA VAL A 7 3.28 -11.44 1.58
C VAL A 7 2.75 -10.86 2.89
N THR A 8 3.08 -9.60 3.16
CA THR A 8 2.48 -8.81 4.23
C THR A 8 1.23 -8.11 3.71
N LEU A 9 0.07 -8.38 4.32
CA LEU A 9 -1.10 -7.52 4.17
C LEU A 9 -0.93 -6.30 5.06
N ILE A 10 -0.92 -5.10 4.49
CA ILE A 10 -0.63 -3.87 5.24
C ILE A 10 -1.59 -2.74 4.89
N LEU A 11 -2.02 -2.02 5.92
CA LEU A 11 -2.78 -0.79 5.80
C LEU A 11 -2.11 0.28 6.65
N MET A 12 -1.78 1.42 6.03
CA MET A 12 -1.16 2.55 6.70
C MET A 12 -2.06 3.78 6.62
N THR A 13 -2.48 4.30 7.78
CA THR A 13 -3.46 5.39 7.83
C THR A 13 -3.36 6.22 9.12
N SER A 14 -3.89 7.44 9.08
CA SER A 14 -4.15 8.29 10.24
C SER A 14 -5.62 8.66 10.40
N VAL A 15 -6.50 8.03 9.61
CA VAL A 15 -7.94 8.29 9.61
C VAL A 15 -8.72 6.97 9.51
N ASN A 16 -9.98 6.97 9.87
CA ASN A 16 -10.92 5.84 9.66
C ASN A 16 -10.43 4.49 10.20
N LEU A 17 -9.82 4.47 11.40
CA LEU A 17 -9.20 3.24 11.97
C LEU A 17 -10.17 2.05 12.02
N ASP A 18 -11.43 2.27 12.40
CA ASP A 18 -12.44 1.20 12.44
C ASP A 18 -12.76 0.61 11.05
N ALA A 19 -12.84 1.47 10.03
CA ALA A 19 -13.03 1.02 8.65
C ALA A 19 -11.79 0.27 8.14
N SER A 20 -10.59 0.73 8.51
CA SER A 20 -9.32 0.09 8.20
C SER A 20 -9.21 -1.31 8.81
N ILE A 21 -9.61 -1.50 10.07
CA ILE A 21 -9.66 -2.82 10.72
C ILE A 21 -10.62 -3.75 9.95
N LYS A 22 -11.81 -3.24 9.58
CA LYS A 22 -12.78 -4.02 8.80
C LYS A 22 -12.23 -4.43 7.43
N ALA A 23 -11.51 -3.54 6.74
CA ALA A 23 -10.87 -3.83 5.46
C ALA A 23 -9.78 -4.91 5.60
N LEU A 24 -8.94 -4.84 6.64
CA LEU A 24 -7.94 -5.87 6.95
C LEU A 24 -8.60 -7.22 7.24
N LEU A 25 -9.62 -7.27 8.09
CA LEU A 25 -10.34 -8.48 8.41
C LEU A 25 -11.06 -9.07 7.19
N HIS A 26 -11.64 -8.22 6.33
CA HIS A 26 -12.26 -8.69 5.10
C HIS A 26 -11.22 -9.29 4.15
N SER A 27 -10.09 -8.62 3.96
CA SER A 27 -8.99 -9.08 3.10
C SER A 27 -8.28 -10.33 3.63
N SER A 28 -8.52 -10.70 4.90
CA SER A 28 -7.93 -11.89 5.51
C SER A 28 -8.80 -13.13 5.36
N LYS A 29 -10.01 -13.01 4.81
CA LYS A 29 -10.88 -14.16 4.58
C LYS A 29 -10.28 -15.07 3.53
N ASP A 30 -10.20 -16.37 3.88
CA ASP A 30 -9.72 -17.43 2.99
C ASP A 30 -8.27 -17.28 2.50
N ILE A 31 -7.47 -16.40 3.15
CA ILE A 31 -6.05 -16.18 2.86
C ILE A 31 -5.23 -16.32 4.15
N GLU A 32 -4.17 -17.11 4.07
CA GLU A 32 -3.11 -17.18 5.08
C GLU A 32 -1.97 -16.26 4.68
N TRP A 33 -1.88 -15.11 5.34
CA TRP A 33 -0.86 -14.11 5.12
C TRP A 33 0.40 -14.38 5.95
N GLY A 34 1.57 -13.95 5.46
CA GLY A 34 2.80 -13.95 6.27
C GLY A 34 2.64 -13.10 7.53
N THR A 35 2.14 -11.89 7.36
CA THR A 35 1.71 -11.01 8.47
C THR A 35 0.57 -10.11 8.02
N ILE A 36 -0.21 -9.63 9.01
CA ILE A 36 -1.26 -8.62 8.79
C ILE A 36 -0.95 -7.44 9.69
N LYS A 37 -0.79 -6.25 9.11
CA LYS A 37 -0.34 -5.06 9.84
C LYS A 37 -1.27 -3.87 9.66
N LEU A 38 -1.57 -3.22 10.77
CA LEU A 38 -2.11 -1.85 10.80
C LEU A 38 -1.01 -0.91 11.25
N VAL A 39 -0.63 0.03 10.39
CA VAL A 39 0.36 1.06 10.68
C VAL A 39 -0.38 2.38 10.88
N SER A 40 -0.36 2.91 12.10
CA SER A 40 -1.11 4.11 12.44
C SER A 40 -0.47 4.88 13.60
N HIS A 41 -0.91 6.12 13.79
CA HIS A 41 -0.39 7.01 14.84
C HIS A 41 -0.91 6.67 16.25
N GLU A 42 -1.88 5.79 16.35
CA GLU A 42 -2.44 5.28 17.61
C GLU A 42 -2.90 3.85 17.45
N LYS A 43 -2.79 3.06 18.51
CA LYS A 43 -3.29 1.69 18.54
C LYS A 43 -4.77 1.70 18.90
N PRO A 44 -5.67 1.19 18.02
CA PRO A 44 -7.09 1.05 18.36
C PRO A 44 -7.32 0.04 19.49
N ASP A 45 -8.20 0.37 20.44
CA ASP A 45 -8.54 -0.52 21.57
C ASP A 45 -9.21 -1.83 21.11
N ASN A 46 -9.93 -1.78 19.98
CA ASN A 46 -10.66 -2.90 19.38
C ASN A 46 -9.86 -3.67 18.33
N LEU A 47 -8.53 -3.51 18.29
CA LEU A 47 -7.70 -4.19 17.29
C LEU A 47 -7.64 -5.70 17.60
N PRO A 48 -8.05 -6.58 16.65
CA PRO A 48 -7.96 -8.02 16.82
C PRO A 48 -6.51 -8.52 16.98
N ASP A 49 -6.29 -9.56 17.77
CA ASP A 49 -4.97 -10.15 18.00
C ASP A 49 -4.29 -10.71 16.74
N THR A 50 -5.07 -10.96 15.69
CA THR A 50 -4.55 -11.40 14.38
C THR A 50 -3.91 -10.28 13.57
N ILE A 51 -4.09 -9.02 13.99
CA ILE A 51 -3.53 -7.83 13.32
C ILE A 51 -2.46 -7.21 14.22
N THR A 52 -1.24 -7.16 13.73
CA THR A 52 -0.15 -6.46 14.41
C THR A 52 -0.27 -4.96 14.21
N HIS A 53 -0.20 -4.20 15.30
CA HIS A 53 -0.10 -2.74 15.23
C HIS A 53 1.36 -2.31 15.22
N GLU A 54 1.69 -1.40 14.30
CA GLU A 54 2.96 -0.67 14.31
C GLU A 54 2.70 0.84 14.27
N PHE A 55 3.57 1.59 14.93
CA PHE A 55 3.42 3.03 15.04
C PHE A 55 4.03 3.75 13.84
N CYS A 56 3.32 4.75 13.32
CA CYS A 56 3.87 5.78 12.44
C CYS A 56 3.42 7.17 12.91
N PRO A 57 4.14 8.24 12.55
CA PRO A 57 3.67 9.60 12.81
C PRO A 57 2.30 9.88 12.19
N LYS A 58 1.52 10.76 12.81
CA LYS A 58 0.24 11.17 12.25
C LYS A 58 0.44 11.89 10.92
N MET A 59 -0.24 11.41 9.90
CA MET A 59 -0.28 12.03 8.57
C MET A 59 -1.52 12.93 8.48
N SER A 60 -1.31 14.21 8.19
CA SER A 60 -2.36 15.23 8.20
C SER A 60 -2.88 15.57 6.81
N ASN A 61 -2.18 15.14 5.77
CA ASN A 61 -2.52 15.38 4.37
C ASN A 61 -1.99 14.27 3.45
N ILE A 62 -2.38 14.33 2.19
CA ILE A 62 -2.00 13.32 1.20
C ILE A 62 -0.51 13.32 0.87
N ASP A 63 0.17 14.44 0.97
CA ASP A 63 1.60 14.54 0.68
C ASP A 63 2.43 13.81 1.75
N GLU A 64 2.07 13.97 3.02
CA GLU A 64 2.66 13.22 4.14
C GLU A 64 2.39 11.72 4.01
N TRP A 65 1.18 11.34 3.57
CA TRP A 65 0.88 9.94 3.29
C TRP A 65 1.72 9.39 2.13
N ASN A 66 1.87 10.13 1.05
CA ASN A 66 2.70 9.74 -0.09
C ASN A 66 4.17 9.58 0.31
N TYR A 67 4.69 10.51 1.15
CA TYR A 67 6.03 10.38 1.72
C TYR A 67 6.14 9.08 2.54
N ALA A 68 5.20 8.85 3.43
CA ALA A 68 5.19 7.65 4.28
C ALA A 68 5.08 6.36 3.45
N ALA A 69 4.28 6.34 2.39
CA ALA A 69 4.14 5.19 1.50
C ALA A 69 5.43 4.84 0.72
N ILE A 70 6.38 5.77 0.62
CA ILE A 70 7.65 5.57 -0.07
C ILE A 70 8.80 5.33 0.92
N TYR A 71 8.86 6.07 2.03
CA TYR A 71 10.04 6.06 2.93
C TYR A 71 9.79 5.39 4.28
N GLU A 72 8.54 5.33 4.75
CA GLU A 72 8.20 4.68 6.02
C GLU A 72 7.67 3.25 5.82
N LEU A 73 6.79 3.05 4.83
CA LEU A 73 6.21 1.73 4.55
C LEU A 73 7.24 0.59 4.45
N PRO A 74 8.42 0.78 3.81
CA PRO A 74 9.44 -0.26 3.75
C PRO A 74 9.88 -0.79 5.11
N LYS A 75 9.83 0.02 6.16
CA LYS A 75 10.25 -0.35 7.52
C LYS A 75 9.27 -1.32 8.20
N HIS A 76 8.05 -1.38 7.68
CA HIS A 76 6.95 -2.18 8.23
C HIS A 76 6.71 -3.49 7.45
N VAL A 77 7.52 -3.77 6.42
CA VAL A 77 7.38 -4.96 5.58
C VAL A 77 8.56 -5.90 5.82
N ASP A 78 8.27 -7.06 6.44
CA ASP A 78 9.28 -8.07 6.80
C ASP A 78 9.35 -9.23 5.79
N THR A 79 8.37 -9.33 4.90
CA THR A 79 8.27 -10.38 3.88
C THR A 79 8.82 -9.89 2.53
N GLU A 80 8.90 -10.80 1.55
CA GLU A 80 9.39 -10.46 0.21
C GLU A 80 8.46 -9.51 -0.56
N PHE A 81 7.17 -9.55 -0.23
CA PHE A 81 6.13 -8.71 -0.85
C PHE A 81 5.21 -8.11 0.18
N SER A 82 4.49 -7.07 -0.22
CA SER A 82 3.36 -6.54 0.51
C SER A 82 2.17 -6.27 -0.40
N ILE A 83 0.97 -6.38 0.13
CA ILE A 83 -0.24 -5.80 -0.46
C ILE A 83 -0.68 -4.66 0.43
N LEU A 84 -0.51 -3.44 -0.08
CA LEU A 84 -1.04 -2.23 0.55
C LEU A 84 -2.51 -2.12 0.21
N ILE A 85 -3.34 -1.96 1.22
CA ILE A 85 -4.79 -1.74 1.09
C ILE A 85 -5.21 -0.45 1.80
N HIS A 86 -6.45 -0.04 1.57
CA HIS A 86 -7.09 1.12 2.20
C HIS A 86 -8.44 0.73 2.81
N ASP A 87 -9.05 1.63 3.56
CA ASP A 87 -10.38 1.44 4.15
C ASP A 87 -11.48 1.31 3.09
N ASP A 88 -11.28 1.89 1.90
CA ASP A 88 -12.17 1.87 0.74
C ASP A 88 -11.67 1.01 -0.43
N GLY A 89 -10.51 0.38 -0.30
CA GLY A 89 -9.91 -0.48 -1.32
C GLY A 89 -9.20 -1.69 -0.72
N PHE A 90 -9.77 -2.90 -0.90
CA PHE A 90 -9.34 -4.10 -0.21
C PHE A 90 -9.54 -5.37 -1.06
N VAL A 91 -8.98 -6.49 -0.62
CA VAL A 91 -9.09 -7.78 -1.33
C VAL A 91 -10.51 -8.33 -1.21
N VAL A 92 -11.15 -8.60 -2.36
CA VAL A 92 -12.54 -9.12 -2.41
C VAL A 92 -12.65 -10.50 -3.03
N ASN A 93 -11.68 -10.93 -3.84
CA ASN A 93 -11.72 -12.20 -4.56
C ASN A 93 -10.38 -12.92 -4.53
N PRO A 94 -10.09 -13.70 -3.47
CA PRO A 94 -8.84 -14.45 -3.36
C PRO A 94 -8.69 -15.53 -4.45
N GLU A 95 -9.79 -16.02 -5.04
CA GLU A 95 -9.75 -17.04 -6.10
C GLU A 95 -9.16 -16.51 -7.41
N SER A 96 -9.12 -15.19 -7.58
CA SER A 96 -8.49 -14.54 -8.75
C SER A 96 -6.97 -14.42 -8.59
N TRP A 97 -6.38 -14.85 -7.49
CA TRP A 97 -4.94 -14.82 -7.30
C TRP A 97 -4.23 -15.70 -8.32
N ARG A 98 -3.11 -15.18 -8.84
CA ARG A 98 -2.21 -15.91 -9.74
C ARG A 98 -0.79 -15.86 -9.16
N PRO A 99 -0.08 -17.00 -9.07
CA PRO A 99 1.30 -17.01 -8.59
C PRO A 99 2.23 -16.08 -9.35
N GLU A 100 1.97 -15.87 -10.65
CA GLU A 100 2.75 -15.00 -11.54
C GLU A 100 2.68 -13.52 -11.15
N PHE A 101 1.77 -13.13 -10.24
CA PHE A 101 1.77 -11.76 -9.69
C PHE A 101 3.05 -11.46 -8.91
N LEU A 102 3.69 -12.48 -8.36
CA LEU A 102 4.96 -12.34 -7.63
C LEU A 102 6.19 -12.21 -8.55
N ASP A 103 6.02 -12.31 -9.85
CA ASP A 103 7.08 -12.03 -10.83
C ASP A 103 7.30 -10.53 -11.05
N TYR A 104 6.38 -9.69 -10.56
CA TYR A 104 6.40 -8.23 -10.75
C TYR A 104 6.74 -7.50 -9.45
N ASP A 105 7.53 -6.43 -9.58
CA ASP A 105 7.82 -5.55 -8.44
C ASP A 105 6.64 -4.67 -8.03
N TYR A 106 5.73 -4.40 -8.97
CA TYR A 106 4.57 -3.55 -8.74
C TYR A 106 3.37 -3.97 -9.57
N ILE A 107 2.23 -4.17 -8.89
CA ILE A 107 0.93 -4.32 -9.53
C ILE A 107 -0.03 -3.39 -8.80
N GLY A 108 -0.64 -2.46 -9.53
CA GLY A 108 -1.63 -1.54 -9.00
C GLY A 108 -2.90 -1.51 -9.85
N ALA A 109 -3.93 -0.84 -9.35
CA ALA A 109 -5.17 -0.69 -10.07
C ALA A 109 -4.96 0.08 -11.39
N PRO A 110 -5.51 -0.40 -12.53
CA PRO A 110 -5.40 0.33 -13.79
C PRO A 110 -6.26 1.58 -13.74
N TRP A 111 -5.68 2.71 -14.14
CA TRP A 111 -6.40 3.97 -14.25
C TRP A 111 -6.98 4.15 -15.67
N PRO A 112 -8.14 4.81 -15.81
CA PRO A 112 -8.68 5.15 -17.12
C PRO A 112 -7.72 6.07 -17.87
N LEU A 113 -7.91 6.21 -19.18
CA LEU A 113 -7.20 7.23 -19.93
C LEU A 113 -7.59 8.61 -19.37
N PRO A 114 -6.62 9.49 -19.10
CA PRO A 114 -6.91 10.84 -18.64
C PRO A 114 -7.70 11.59 -19.72
N ASP A 115 -8.56 12.51 -19.29
CA ASP A 115 -9.20 13.43 -20.20
C ASP A 115 -8.14 14.25 -20.96
N ALA A 116 -8.42 14.63 -22.20
CA ALA A 116 -7.50 15.40 -23.06
C ALA A 116 -7.03 16.72 -22.42
N ASN A 117 -7.80 17.25 -21.46
CA ASN A 117 -7.49 18.47 -20.71
C ASN A 117 -6.76 18.22 -19.38
N ASP A 118 -6.59 16.97 -18.96
CA ASP A 118 -5.86 16.64 -17.74
C ASP A 118 -4.34 16.70 -18.01
N LYS A 119 -3.72 17.77 -17.54
CA LYS A 119 -2.27 18.03 -17.73
C LYS A 119 -1.39 17.52 -16.60
N VAL A 120 -1.99 17.01 -15.51
CA VAL A 120 -1.27 16.79 -14.24
C VAL A 120 -1.18 15.32 -13.90
N SER A 121 -2.26 14.57 -14.10
CA SER A 121 -2.36 13.20 -13.64
C SER A 121 -1.64 12.23 -14.59
N TYR A 122 -1.05 11.18 -14.02
CA TYR A 122 -0.67 9.96 -14.73
C TYR A 122 0.48 10.09 -15.71
N ARG A 123 1.37 11.07 -15.53
CA ARG A 123 2.56 11.20 -16.35
C ARG A 123 3.83 11.03 -15.55
N ALA A 124 4.78 10.28 -16.10
CA ALA A 124 6.15 10.23 -15.61
C ALA A 124 6.90 11.54 -15.87
N ILE A 125 8.09 11.68 -15.31
CA ILE A 125 8.95 12.88 -15.48
C ILE A 125 9.28 13.15 -16.96
N ASP A 126 9.39 12.10 -17.77
CA ASP A 126 9.63 12.17 -19.22
C ASP A 126 8.37 12.48 -20.03
N GLY A 127 7.21 12.61 -19.37
CA GLY A 127 5.93 12.91 -19.99
C GLY A 127 5.15 11.69 -20.47
N GLU A 128 5.67 10.47 -20.28
CA GLU A 128 4.95 9.24 -20.59
C GLU A 128 3.72 9.07 -19.71
N LEU A 129 2.69 8.46 -20.27
CA LEU A 129 1.42 8.24 -19.60
C LEU A 129 1.50 7.06 -18.62
N ILE A 130 1.40 7.33 -17.33
CA ILE A 130 1.28 6.30 -16.29
C ILE A 130 -0.20 5.97 -16.10
N ARG A 131 -0.55 4.67 -16.18
CA ARG A 131 -1.92 4.18 -16.05
C ARG A 131 -2.10 3.22 -14.90
N VAL A 132 -1.33 3.40 -13.84
CA VAL A 132 -1.36 2.53 -12.67
C VAL A 132 -1.46 3.38 -11.41
N GLY A 133 -2.48 3.12 -10.61
CA GLY A 133 -2.69 3.78 -9.32
C GLY A 133 -1.73 3.28 -8.25
N ASN A 134 -1.50 4.13 -7.24
CA ASN A 134 -0.61 3.84 -6.12
C ASN A 134 -1.35 3.43 -4.83
N SER A 135 -2.65 3.36 -4.86
CA SER A 135 -3.49 3.01 -3.70
C SER A 135 -3.37 1.51 -3.39
N VAL A 136 -4.38 0.70 -3.70
CA VAL A 136 -4.28 -0.75 -3.51
C VAL A 136 -3.26 -1.32 -4.49
N SER A 137 -2.20 -1.94 -3.96
CA SER A 137 -1.09 -2.40 -4.80
C SER A 137 -0.29 -3.52 -4.15
N LEU A 138 0.16 -4.45 -5.00
CA LEU A 138 1.24 -5.38 -4.67
C LEU A 138 2.59 -4.68 -4.89
N ARG A 139 3.50 -4.81 -3.95
CA ARG A 139 4.85 -4.24 -4.01
C ARG A 139 5.88 -5.24 -3.51
N SER A 140 6.95 -5.45 -4.25
CA SER A 140 8.09 -6.22 -3.76
C SER A 140 8.87 -5.43 -2.71
N LYS A 141 9.49 -6.12 -1.75
CA LYS A 141 10.40 -5.52 -0.77
C LYS A 141 11.58 -4.83 -1.46
N ARG A 142 12.04 -5.42 -2.58
CA ARG A 142 13.11 -4.85 -3.41
C ARG A 142 12.74 -3.46 -3.93
N LEU A 143 11.52 -3.29 -4.44
CA LEU A 143 11.02 -1.99 -4.90
C LEU A 143 10.85 -1.02 -3.74
N LEU A 144 10.28 -1.46 -2.62
CA LEU A 144 10.08 -0.62 -1.44
C LEU A 144 11.39 -0.05 -0.89
N ASP A 145 12.45 -0.84 -0.88
CA ASP A 145 13.75 -0.42 -0.37
C ASP A 145 14.53 0.48 -1.35
N LEU A 146 14.16 0.47 -2.64
CA LEU A 146 14.94 1.13 -3.68
C LEU A 146 15.10 2.64 -3.47
N PRO A 147 14.06 3.43 -3.13
CA PRO A 147 14.20 4.87 -2.93
C PRO A 147 15.26 5.22 -1.87
N ILE A 148 15.29 4.47 -0.77
CA ILE A 148 16.28 4.66 0.30
C ILE A 148 17.69 4.26 -0.18
N LYS A 149 17.81 3.12 -0.86
CA LYS A 149 19.09 2.61 -1.36
C LYS A 149 19.78 3.53 -2.35
N ILE A 150 19.02 4.20 -3.21
CA ILE A 150 19.57 5.13 -4.21
C ILE A 150 19.64 6.57 -3.72
N GLY A 151 19.21 6.85 -2.48
CA GLY A 151 19.16 8.21 -1.93
C GLY A 151 18.20 9.13 -2.68
N LEU A 152 17.06 8.59 -3.11
CA LEU A 152 16.03 9.38 -3.79
C LEU A 152 15.52 10.46 -2.85
N GLU A 153 15.65 11.73 -3.27
CA GLU A 153 15.14 12.87 -2.51
C GLU A 153 13.63 13.01 -2.72
N TRP A 154 12.91 13.27 -1.60
CA TRP A 154 11.51 13.62 -1.66
C TRP A 154 11.32 14.99 -2.30
N LYS A 155 10.42 15.06 -3.26
CA LYS A 155 9.94 16.33 -3.82
C LYS A 155 8.44 16.37 -3.69
N SER A 156 7.95 17.24 -2.81
CA SER A 156 6.52 17.49 -2.70
C SER A 156 5.95 17.97 -4.02
N PHE A 157 4.86 17.36 -4.45
CA PHE A 157 4.19 17.77 -5.69
C PHE A 157 3.53 19.15 -5.55
N TYR A 158 3.13 19.52 -4.34
CA TYR A 158 2.43 20.76 -4.05
C TYR A 158 3.35 21.89 -3.56
N GLY A 159 4.66 21.67 -3.48
CA GLY A 159 5.62 22.71 -3.12
C GLY A 159 5.51 23.25 -1.68
N PHE A 160 4.97 22.44 -0.76
CA PHE A 160 4.84 22.77 0.66
C PHE A 160 5.96 22.16 1.49
#